data_5b134ca459fd99b21465ba5629025c03
#
_entry.id   5b134ca459fd99b21465ba5629025c03
#
_cell.length_a   1.000
_cell.length_b   1.000
_cell.length_c   1.000
_cell.angle_alpha   90.00
_cell.angle_beta   90.00
_cell.angle_gamma   90.00
#
_symmetry.space_group_name_H-M   'P 1'
#
loop_
_entity.id
_entity.type
_entity.pdbx_description
1 polymer ?
#
loop_
_entity_poly.entity_id
_entity_poly.type
_entity_poly.pdbx_seq_one_letter_code
_entity_poly.pdbx_strand_id
1 'polypeptide(L)'
;ALTITGWIGIAYFIRTQVIIIRDREYNLASRCLGTPITRIASKNILPFMTSVIVTLAAAEIPSYTSYEVFLSYIGMGLKDMSLGKLIEASQNAMQTPGWEIEFWTPVAVASIITVVLYVVGQNLGDASDPRTHM
;
A
#
# COMPACT_ATOMS: atom_id res chain seq x y z
N ALA A 1 -2.57 16.78 -5.16
CA ALA A 1 -2.00 16.25 -6.39
C ALA A 1 -1.89 14.73 -6.33
N LEU A 2 -1.25 14.14 -5.31
CA LEU A 2 -1.06 12.67 -5.17
C LEU A 2 -2.37 11.88 -5.19
N THR A 3 -3.44 12.41 -4.60
CA THR A 3 -4.76 11.75 -4.55
C THR A 3 -5.39 11.64 -5.95
N ILE A 4 -5.15 12.64 -6.82
CA ILE A 4 -5.75 12.67 -8.18
C ILE A 4 -5.03 11.71 -9.12
N THR A 5 -3.74 11.47 -8.92
CA THR A 5 -2.94 10.60 -9.82
C THR A 5 -2.77 9.18 -9.27
N GLY A 6 -2.77 8.99 -7.95
CA GLY A 6 -2.50 7.71 -7.31
C GLY A 6 -3.56 6.63 -7.60
N TRP A 7 -4.84 7.01 -7.70
CA TRP A 7 -5.92 6.04 -7.95
C TRP A 7 -5.84 5.35 -9.32
N ILE A 8 -5.22 5.99 -10.32
CA ILE A 8 -5.14 5.46 -11.69
C ILE A 8 -4.36 4.13 -11.71
N GLY A 9 -3.22 4.08 -11.02
CA GLY A 9 -2.40 2.88 -10.93
C GLY A 9 -3.14 1.72 -10.23
N ILE A 10 -3.80 2.03 -9.12
CA ILE A 10 -4.59 1.07 -8.36
C ILE A 10 -5.76 0.54 -9.18
N ALA A 11 -6.48 1.43 -9.88
CA ALA A 11 -7.60 1.03 -10.74
C ALA A 11 -7.15 0.12 -11.88
N TYR A 12 -6.02 0.42 -12.52
CA TYR A 12 -5.44 -0.42 -13.56
C TYR A 12 -5.03 -1.80 -13.02
N PHE A 13 -4.39 -1.84 -11.86
CA PHE A 13 -4.00 -3.09 -11.22
C PHE A 13 -5.22 -3.96 -10.87
N ILE A 14 -6.24 -3.38 -10.23
CA ILE A 14 -7.49 -4.09 -9.89
C ILE A 14 -8.17 -4.62 -11.15
N ARG A 15 -8.24 -3.81 -12.21
CA ARG A 15 -8.79 -4.24 -13.51
C ARG A 15 -8.06 -5.47 -14.06
N THR A 16 -6.73 -5.47 -14.02
CA THR A 16 -5.91 -6.59 -14.49
C THR A 16 -6.19 -7.85 -13.69
N GLN A 17 -6.28 -7.74 -12.36
CA GLN A 17 -6.60 -8.87 -11.48
C GLN A 17 -8.00 -9.44 -11.76
N VAL A 18 -9.00 -8.57 -11.96
CA VAL A 18 -10.36 -8.99 -12.32
C VAL A 18 -10.37 -9.77 -13.63
N ILE A 19 -9.63 -9.32 -14.65
CA ILE A 19 -9.55 -10.02 -15.94
C ILE A 19 -8.95 -11.41 -15.76
N ILE A 20 -7.85 -11.55 -15.01
CA ILE A 20 -7.20 -12.83 -14.75
C ILE A 20 -8.15 -13.80 -14.04
N ILE A 21 -8.90 -13.31 -13.03
CA ILE A 21 -9.84 -14.15 -12.27
C ILE A 21 -11.06 -14.52 -13.13
N ARG A 22 -11.56 -13.59 -13.94
CA ARG A 22 -12.72 -13.79 -14.81
C ARG A 22 -12.51 -14.95 -15.78
N ASP A 23 -11.30 -15.08 -16.32
CA ASP A 23 -10.97 -16.05 -17.36
C ASP A 23 -10.55 -17.42 -16.79
N ARG A 24 -10.66 -17.63 -15.46
CA ARG A 24 -10.45 -18.93 -14.82
C ARG A 24 -11.52 -19.93 -15.22
N GLU A 25 -11.12 -21.21 -15.36
CA GLU A 25 -11.96 -22.32 -15.85
C GLU A 25 -13.28 -22.47 -15.08
N TYR A 26 -13.28 -22.32 -13.75
CA TYR A 26 -14.50 -22.43 -12.94
C TYR A 26 -15.51 -21.31 -13.24
N ASN A 27 -15.05 -20.12 -13.64
CA ASN A 27 -15.93 -19.02 -14.05
C ASN A 27 -16.49 -19.24 -15.45
N LEU A 28 -15.68 -19.82 -16.34
CA LEU A 28 -16.14 -20.21 -17.68
C LEU A 28 -17.19 -21.32 -17.57
N ALA A 29 -16.97 -22.35 -16.76
CA ALA A 29 -17.95 -23.40 -16.51
C ALA A 29 -19.28 -22.84 -15.94
N SER A 30 -19.20 -21.92 -14.99
CA SER A 30 -20.39 -21.25 -14.43
C SER A 30 -21.16 -20.46 -15.47
N ARG A 31 -20.47 -19.84 -16.43
CA ARG A 31 -21.10 -19.12 -17.55
C ARG A 31 -21.79 -20.08 -18.52
N CYS A 32 -21.16 -21.22 -18.84
CA CYS A 32 -21.77 -22.24 -19.68
C CYS A 32 -23.04 -22.82 -19.05
N LEU A 33 -23.14 -22.88 -17.72
CA LEU A 33 -24.33 -23.29 -16.98
C LEU A 33 -25.43 -22.20 -16.91
N GLY A 34 -25.24 -21.05 -17.58
CA GLY A 34 -26.24 -19.98 -17.63
C GLY A 34 -26.29 -19.11 -16.37
N THR A 35 -25.28 -19.16 -15.49
CA THR A 35 -25.27 -18.32 -14.29
C THR A 35 -25.15 -16.84 -14.66
N PRO A 36 -26.01 -15.94 -14.13
CA PRO A 36 -25.95 -14.51 -14.43
C PRO A 36 -24.61 -13.90 -14.00
N ILE A 37 -24.09 -12.98 -14.80
CA ILE A 37 -22.76 -12.35 -14.59
C ILE A 37 -22.66 -11.70 -13.22
N THR A 38 -23.71 -11.06 -12.73
CA THR A 38 -23.77 -10.43 -11.40
C THR A 38 -23.52 -11.43 -10.29
N ARG A 39 -24.03 -12.66 -10.40
CA ARG A 39 -23.82 -13.72 -9.42
C ARG A 39 -22.39 -14.27 -9.46
N ILE A 40 -21.80 -14.39 -10.64
CA ILE A 40 -20.39 -14.78 -10.81
C ILE A 40 -19.50 -13.71 -10.20
N ALA A 41 -19.78 -12.43 -10.46
CA ALA A 41 -19.01 -11.32 -9.90
C ALA A 41 -19.05 -11.30 -8.37
N SER A 42 -20.23 -11.44 -7.77
CA SER A 42 -20.40 -11.32 -6.32
C SER A 42 -19.97 -12.57 -5.54
N LYS A 43 -20.17 -13.78 -6.08
CA LYS A 43 -19.88 -15.02 -5.36
C LYS A 43 -18.52 -15.64 -5.68
N ASN A 44 -18.02 -15.44 -6.90
CA ASN A 44 -16.79 -16.10 -7.33
C ASN A 44 -15.62 -15.09 -7.42
N ILE A 45 -15.85 -13.89 -7.97
CA ILE A 45 -14.76 -12.92 -8.20
C ILE A 45 -14.49 -12.09 -6.94
N LEU A 46 -15.53 -11.50 -6.35
CA LEU A 46 -15.38 -10.57 -5.24
C LEU A 46 -14.69 -11.18 -4.00
N PRO A 47 -15.06 -12.39 -3.52
CA PRO A 47 -14.37 -12.99 -2.36
C PRO A 47 -12.88 -13.23 -2.60
N PHE A 48 -12.53 -13.60 -3.83
CA PHE A 48 -11.13 -13.80 -4.21
C PHE A 48 -10.36 -12.48 -4.30
N MET A 49 -11.03 -11.41 -4.72
CA MET A 49 -10.45 -10.07 -4.77
C MET A 49 -10.28 -9.41 -3.42
N THR A 50 -11.00 -9.86 -2.40
CA THR A 50 -10.90 -9.27 -1.05
C THR A 50 -9.48 -9.36 -0.52
N SER A 51 -8.82 -10.51 -0.67
CA SER A 51 -7.42 -10.70 -0.29
C SER A 51 -6.51 -9.73 -1.03
N VAL A 52 -6.65 -9.63 -2.35
CA VAL A 52 -5.85 -8.73 -3.18
C VAL A 52 -6.03 -7.26 -2.76
N ILE A 53 -7.26 -6.84 -2.47
CA ILE A 53 -7.58 -5.47 -2.03
C ILE A 53 -6.97 -5.19 -0.66
N VAL A 54 -7.06 -6.12 0.29
CA VAL A 54 -6.46 -5.99 1.63
C VAL A 54 -4.93 -5.86 1.52
N THR A 55 -4.29 -6.71 0.72
CA THR A 55 -2.83 -6.66 0.50
C THR A 55 -2.40 -5.34 -0.13
N LEU A 56 -3.15 -4.85 -1.13
CA LEU A 56 -2.89 -3.54 -1.75
C LEU A 56 -3.04 -2.41 -0.74
N ALA A 57 -4.15 -2.35 -0.02
CA ALA A 57 -4.39 -1.31 0.97
C ALA A 57 -3.29 -1.28 2.04
N ALA A 58 -2.84 -2.46 2.48
CA ALA A 58 -1.77 -2.60 3.44
C ALA A 58 -0.40 -2.13 2.90
N ALA A 59 -0.11 -2.36 1.62
CA ALA A 59 1.13 -1.91 0.98
C ALA A 59 1.15 -0.39 0.68
N GLU A 60 -0.02 0.22 0.46
CA GLU A 60 -0.14 1.65 0.19
C GLU A 60 0.19 2.52 1.42
N ILE A 61 -0.13 2.07 2.63
CA ILE A 61 0.12 2.83 3.87
C ILE A 61 1.61 3.18 4.04
N PRO A 62 2.58 2.23 4.03
CA PRO A 62 3.99 2.55 4.11
C PRO A 62 4.50 3.35 2.90
N SER A 63 3.94 3.13 1.71
CA SER A 63 4.29 3.89 0.52
C SER A 63 3.94 5.36 0.67
N TYR A 64 2.73 5.70 1.10
CA TYR A 64 2.34 7.10 1.33
C TYR A 64 3.13 7.76 2.44
N THR A 65 3.48 7.02 3.50
CA THR A 65 4.35 7.53 4.57
C THR A 65 5.74 7.89 4.02
N SER A 66 6.31 7.03 3.18
CA SER A 66 7.61 7.29 2.53
C SER A 66 7.55 8.49 1.58
N TYR A 67 6.47 8.64 0.81
CA TYR A 67 6.26 9.81 -0.05
C TYR A 67 6.13 11.11 0.76
N GLU A 68 5.45 11.09 1.89
CA GLU A 68 5.33 12.25 2.77
C GLU A 68 6.69 12.68 3.31
N VAL A 69 7.48 11.73 3.83
CA VAL A 69 8.84 11.99 4.32
C VAL A 69 9.72 12.57 3.21
N PHE A 70 9.67 12.02 2.01
CA PHE A 70 10.44 12.50 0.87
C PHE A 70 10.02 13.92 0.45
N LEU A 71 8.72 14.18 0.33
CA LEU A 71 8.20 15.52 -0.04
C LEU A 71 8.54 16.57 1.02
N SER A 72 8.49 16.20 2.28
CA SER A 72 8.86 17.10 3.37
C SER A 72 10.36 17.40 3.35
N TYR A 73 11.20 16.39 3.06
CA TYR A 73 12.65 16.57 2.95
C TYR A 73 13.04 17.57 1.86
N ILE A 74 12.35 17.58 0.72
CA ILE A 74 12.58 18.56 -0.36
C ILE A 74 11.84 19.89 -0.16
N GLY A 75 11.25 20.12 1.03
CA GLY A 75 10.57 21.37 1.36
C GLY A 75 9.17 21.54 0.77
N MET A 76 8.60 20.47 0.15
CA MET A 76 7.25 20.48 -0.44
C MET A 76 6.23 19.70 0.39
N GLY A 77 6.55 19.37 1.62
CA GLY A 77 5.70 18.64 2.55
C GLY A 77 4.59 19.48 3.18
N LEU A 78 3.88 18.84 4.11
CA LEU A 78 2.84 19.48 4.90
C LEU A 78 3.41 20.59 5.76
N LYS A 79 2.61 21.64 6.04
CA LYS A 79 3.00 22.73 6.94
C LYS A 79 3.00 22.32 8.41
N ASP A 80 2.27 21.26 8.74
CA ASP A 80 2.15 20.73 10.09
C ASP A 80 3.36 19.88 10.49
N MET A 81 3.54 19.70 11.81
CA MET A 81 4.60 18.86 12.36
C MET A 81 4.45 17.41 11.90
N SER A 82 5.39 16.95 11.09
CA SER A 82 5.47 15.56 10.60
C SER A 82 6.88 15.02 10.77
N LEU A 83 7.05 13.70 10.66
CA LEU A 83 8.39 13.07 10.70
C LEU A 83 9.30 13.60 9.61
N GLY A 84 8.77 13.84 8.40
CA GLY A 84 9.52 14.42 7.30
C GLY A 84 9.99 15.84 7.60
N LYS A 85 9.15 16.66 8.22
CA LYS A 85 9.51 18.01 8.68
C LYS A 85 10.60 18.00 9.75
N LEU A 86 10.56 17.01 10.64
CA LEU A 86 11.60 16.86 11.66
C LEU A 86 12.94 16.47 11.02
N ILE A 87 12.94 15.60 10.03
CA ILE A 87 14.14 15.23 9.25
C ILE A 87 14.67 16.45 8.47
N GLU A 88 13.81 17.22 7.83
CA GLU A 88 14.18 18.47 7.14
C GLU A 88 14.84 19.46 8.11
N ALA A 89 14.22 19.70 9.25
CA ALA A 89 14.73 20.64 10.27
C ALA A 89 16.08 20.22 10.86
N SER A 90 16.29 18.91 11.02
CA SER A 90 17.54 18.35 11.57
C SER A 90 18.66 18.17 10.53
N GLN A 91 18.41 18.48 9.26
CA GLN A 91 19.39 18.33 8.19
C GLN A 91 20.71 19.09 8.44
N ASN A 92 20.62 20.28 9.02
CA ASN A 92 21.79 21.10 9.35
C ASN A 92 22.65 20.47 10.47
N ALA A 93 22.07 19.68 11.35
CA ALA A 93 22.76 18.98 12.41
C ALA A 93 23.73 17.90 11.85
N MET A 94 23.45 17.35 10.69
CA MET A 94 24.32 16.37 10.01
C MET A 94 25.69 16.97 9.66
N GLN A 95 25.77 18.28 9.45
CA GLN A 95 27.02 18.97 9.07
C GLN A 95 27.81 19.47 10.31
N THR A 96 27.26 19.34 11.51
CA THR A 96 27.88 19.83 12.74
C THR A 96 28.45 18.63 13.52
N PRO A 97 29.79 18.52 13.69
CA PRO A 97 30.39 17.42 14.44
C PRO A 97 29.83 17.35 15.87
N GLY A 98 29.35 16.17 16.27
CA GLY A 98 28.76 15.92 17.59
C GLY A 98 27.23 16.06 17.66
N TRP A 99 26.57 16.58 16.64
CA TRP A 99 25.11 16.74 16.58
C TRP A 99 24.43 15.81 15.56
N GLU A 100 25.17 14.89 14.99
CA GLU A 100 24.71 13.92 13.99
C GLU A 100 23.53 13.06 14.49
N ILE A 101 23.44 12.83 15.79
CA ILE A 101 22.36 12.07 16.42
C ILE A 101 21.00 12.73 16.21
N GLU A 102 20.92 14.06 16.20
CA GLU A 102 19.66 14.76 15.96
C GLU A 102 19.06 14.45 14.59
N PHE A 103 19.89 14.22 13.57
CA PHE A 103 19.43 13.83 12.25
C PHE A 103 19.11 12.33 12.19
N TRP A 104 19.97 11.47 12.71
CA TRP A 104 19.78 10.03 12.60
C TRP A 104 18.62 9.50 13.43
N THR A 105 18.26 10.15 14.53
CA THR A 105 17.14 9.72 15.39
C THR A 105 15.80 9.73 14.65
N PRO A 106 15.34 10.84 14.03
CA PRO A 106 14.08 10.84 13.31
C PRO A 106 14.09 9.95 12.06
N VAL A 107 15.25 9.79 11.40
CA VAL A 107 15.41 8.88 10.27
C VAL A 107 15.23 7.42 10.72
N ALA A 108 15.85 7.03 11.83
CA ALA A 108 15.70 5.69 12.40
C ALA A 108 14.24 5.40 12.81
N VAL A 109 13.58 6.36 13.47
CA VAL A 109 12.17 6.24 13.86
C VAL A 109 11.28 6.08 12.64
N ALA A 110 11.44 6.91 11.61
CA ALA A 110 10.68 6.81 10.37
C ALA A 110 10.88 5.46 9.68
N SER A 111 12.12 4.96 9.63
CA SER A 111 12.46 3.66 9.06
C SER A 111 11.82 2.50 9.82
N ILE A 112 11.87 2.52 11.15
CA ILE A 112 11.24 1.50 11.99
C ILE A 112 9.73 1.48 11.79
N ILE A 113 9.08 2.65 11.80
CA ILE A 113 7.63 2.75 11.57
C ILE A 113 7.26 2.17 10.20
N THR A 114 8.01 2.52 9.16
CA THR A 114 7.76 2.03 7.80
C THR A 114 7.89 0.51 7.71
N VAL A 115 8.94 -0.06 8.31
CA VAL A 115 9.16 -1.52 8.34
C VAL A 115 8.04 -2.23 9.12
N VAL A 116 7.67 -1.71 10.29
CA VAL A 116 6.58 -2.30 11.10
C VAL A 116 5.26 -2.27 10.34
N LEU A 117 4.92 -1.15 9.72
CA LEU A 117 3.70 -1.05 8.91
C LEU A 117 3.71 -2.01 7.72
N TYR A 118 4.85 -2.16 7.07
CA TYR A 118 5.01 -3.09 5.96
C TYR A 118 4.82 -4.55 6.40
N VAL A 119 5.47 -4.97 7.50
CA VAL A 119 5.35 -6.33 8.04
C VAL A 119 3.92 -6.63 8.50
N VAL A 120 3.27 -5.69 9.20
CA VAL A 120 1.87 -5.83 9.60
C VAL A 120 0.97 -5.95 8.39
N GLY A 121 1.20 -5.11 7.37
CA GLY A 121 0.44 -5.13 6.11
C GLY A 121 0.59 -6.45 5.36
N GLN A 122 1.80 -6.99 5.24
CA GLN A 122 2.03 -8.30 4.64
C GLN A 122 1.29 -9.42 5.40
N ASN A 123 1.46 -9.47 6.73
CA ASN A 123 0.78 -10.49 7.53
C ASN A 123 -0.75 -10.43 7.42
N LEU A 124 -1.32 -9.22 7.34
CA LEU A 124 -2.77 -9.06 7.10
C LEU A 124 -3.18 -9.55 5.72
N GLY A 125 -2.37 -9.28 4.69
CA GLY A 125 -2.58 -9.76 3.35
C GLY A 125 -2.55 -11.29 3.27
N ASP A 126 -1.54 -11.90 3.87
CA ASP A 126 -1.36 -13.36 3.91
C ASP A 126 -2.49 -14.04 4.71
N ALA A 127 -2.89 -13.46 5.85
CA ALA A 127 -4.02 -13.95 6.63
C ALA A 127 -5.37 -13.85 5.90
N SER A 128 -5.48 -12.92 4.96
CA SER A 128 -6.69 -12.74 4.15
C SER A 128 -6.70 -13.61 2.90
N ASP A 129 -5.62 -14.33 2.58
CA ASP A 129 -5.57 -15.20 1.41
C ASP A 129 -6.24 -16.54 1.69
N PRO A 130 -7.38 -16.85 1.03
CA PRO A 130 -8.09 -18.11 1.21
C PRO A 130 -7.27 -19.34 0.75
N ARG A 131 -6.17 -19.15 0.03
CA ARG A 131 -5.31 -20.25 -0.43
C ARG A 131 -4.41 -20.82 0.65
N THR A 132 -4.12 -20.06 1.70
CA THR A 132 -3.26 -20.52 2.79
C THR A 132 -3.98 -21.48 3.76
N HIS A 133 -5.29 -21.64 3.63
CA HIS A 133 -6.13 -22.48 4.47
C HIS A 133 -6.64 -23.76 3.76
N MET A 134 -6.13 -24.06 2.57
CA MET A 134 -6.31 -25.32 1.87
C MET A 134 -5.01 -26.12 1.93
#